data_424b62249747f22cfa434e9a460a22c4
#
_entry.id   424b62249747f22cfa434e9a460a22c4
#
_cell.length_a   1.000
_cell.length_b   1.000
_cell.length_c   1.000
_cell.angle_alpha   90.00
_cell.angle_beta   90.00
_cell.angle_gamma   90.00
#
_symmetry.space_group_name_H-M   'P 1'
#
loop_
_entity.id
_entity.type
_entity.pdbx_description
1 polymer ?
#
loop_
_entity_poly.entity_id
_entity_poly.type
_entity_poly.pdbx_seq_one_letter_code
_entity_poly.pdbx_strand_id
1 'polypeptide(L)'
;MIGLPGDLAAENATAGLSSTFSFPTRQRVCPAEQEIRELADLLNNAKKVTLYCGIGAKDAHSELVQLAKLLNAPVAYSFKGKMEIQYDNPNEVGMTGLLGMPSGYYSMHEAEVLVLLGTDFPYEAFMPESNTIVQVDINPNRLGRRAKIQMGLCGDVKDTLDELIPLIHQKEDDSFLREQLAKYEKVRENLRSAATVRGKEEKIQPEYVISVVDELSSDDAIFTVDTGMTCVWGARYLQATGMRKMLGSFNHGSMANAMPQAIGAALAYPGRQVVALCGDGGISMLLGDLATIVQYHLPIKLIVFNNRSLGMVKLEMEVAGLPDWQTTMLNPDFARVALSMGMAGYNVINPDDVFPTLQKVFNADGPALVNIMTYPNALAMPPKIEFSQMLGFAQTMYKLMMEGRSKEVLDTIDTNLKHWKEVF
;
A
#
# COMPACT_ATOMS: atom_id res chain seq x y z
N MET A 1 -24.05 -2.25 2.58
CA MET A 1 -25.04 -1.14 2.66
C MET A 1 -26.30 -1.70 3.30
N ILE A 2 -26.81 -1.05 4.34
CA ILE A 2 -28.08 -1.41 5.00
C ILE A 2 -29.03 -0.26 4.73
N GLY A 3 -30.18 -0.55 4.09
CA GLY A 3 -31.27 0.40 3.90
C GLY A 3 -32.27 0.25 5.05
N LEU A 4 -32.52 1.32 5.79
CA LEU A 4 -33.54 1.34 6.84
C LEU A 4 -34.71 2.18 6.36
N PRO A 5 -35.87 1.55 5.98
CA PRO A 5 -37.07 2.29 5.65
C PRO A 5 -37.56 3.14 6.82
N GLY A 6 -38.06 4.34 6.53
CA GLY A 6 -38.45 5.29 7.58
C GLY A 6 -39.60 4.82 8.47
N ASP A 7 -40.50 4.03 7.94
CA ASP A 7 -41.60 3.39 8.67
C ASP A 7 -41.09 2.37 9.69
N LEU A 8 -40.10 1.53 9.33
CA LEU A 8 -39.46 0.57 10.24
C LEU A 8 -38.70 1.28 11.37
N ALA A 9 -38.09 2.44 11.06
CA ALA A 9 -37.37 3.23 12.08
C ALA A 9 -38.32 3.77 13.16
N ALA A 10 -39.61 3.90 12.88
CA ALA A 10 -40.64 4.38 13.80
C ALA A 10 -41.30 3.25 14.62
N GLU A 11 -41.04 1.98 14.31
CA GLU A 11 -41.58 0.84 15.06
C GLU A 11 -40.90 0.64 16.40
N ASN A 12 -41.66 0.11 17.36
CA ASN A 12 -41.13 -0.23 18.68
C ASN A 12 -40.16 -1.40 18.59
N ALA A 13 -38.95 -1.25 19.12
CA ALA A 13 -37.99 -2.34 19.21
C ALA A 13 -38.55 -3.48 20.11
N THR A 14 -38.39 -4.72 19.68
CA THR A 14 -38.74 -5.87 20.51
C THR A 14 -37.81 -5.95 21.72
N ALA A 15 -38.35 -5.84 22.94
CA ALA A 15 -37.55 -5.92 24.14
C ALA A 15 -36.85 -7.29 24.24
N GLY A 16 -35.57 -7.29 24.59
CA GLY A 16 -34.78 -8.50 24.86
C GLY A 16 -34.05 -9.11 23.67
N LEU A 17 -34.02 -8.45 22.51
CA LEU A 17 -33.11 -8.86 21.42
C LEU A 17 -31.66 -8.56 21.85
N SER A 18 -31.00 -9.55 22.47
CA SER A 18 -29.53 -9.55 22.48
C SER A 18 -29.05 -10.03 21.11
N SER A 19 -28.29 -9.23 20.43
CA SER A 19 -27.61 -9.65 19.21
C SER A 19 -26.48 -10.63 19.56
N THR A 20 -26.81 -11.88 19.76
CA THR A 20 -25.82 -12.97 19.73
C THR A 20 -25.56 -13.29 18.27
N PHE A 21 -24.72 -12.50 17.62
CA PHE A 21 -24.21 -12.86 16.31
C PHE A 21 -23.05 -13.83 16.51
N SER A 22 -23.25 -15.10 16.18
CA SER A 22 -22.14 -16.04 16.08
C SER A 22 -21.59 -15.99 14.66
N PHE A 23 -20.30 -15.68 14.52
CA PHE A 23 -19.64 -15.81 13.24
C PHE A 23 -19.69 -17.28 12.80
N PRO A 24 -20.08 -17.57 11.54
CA PRO A 24 -20.03 -18.93 11.03
C PRO A 24 -18.58 -19.45 11.10
N THR A 25 -18.46 -20.75 11.41
CA THR A 25 -17.14 -21.42 11.35
C THR A 25 -16.61 -21.31 9.92
N ARG A 26 -15.31 -20.97 9.78
CA ARG A 26 -14.67 -20.95 8.46
C ARG A 26 -14.86 -22.31 7.79
N GLN A 27 -15.44 -22.30 6.61
CA GLN A 27 -15.56 -23.52 5.79
C GLN A 27 -14.24 -23.74 5.06
N ARG A 28 -13.80 -24.99 5.01
CA ARG A 28 -12.68 -25.39 4.17
C ARG A 28 -13.13 -25.43 2.71
N VAL A 29 -12.39 -24.76 1.85
CA VAL A 29 -12.62 -24.74 0.39
C VAL A 29 -11.31 -25.13 -0.29
N CYS A 30 -11.27 -26.36 -0.80
CA CYS A 30 -10.07 -26.92 -1.43
C CYS A 30 -10.41 -27.34 -2.87
N PRO A 31 -9.50 -27.15 -3.85
CA PRO A 31 -9.63 -27.71 -5.18
C PRO A 31 -9.69 -29.23 -5.17
N ALA A 32 -10.11 -29.84 -6.28
CA ALA A 32 -10.11 -31.29 -6.39
C ALA A 32 -8.67 -31.87 -6.29
N GLU A 33 -8.54 -33.07 -5.73
CA GLU A 33 -7.22 -33.73 -5.55
C GLU A 33 -6.44 -33.83 -6.88
N GLN A 34 -7.12 -34.09 -7.98
CA GLN A 34 -6.53 -34.17 -9.31
C GLN A 34 -5.93 -32.81 -9.74
N GLU A 35 -6.62 -31.70 -9.48
CA GLU A 35 -6.14 -30.34 -9.79
C GLU A 35 -4.89 -30.01 -8.97
N ILE A 36 -4.86 -30.40 -7.69
CA ILE A 36 -3.67 -30.23 -6.81
C ILE A 36 -2.49 -31.03 -7.34
N ARG A 37 -2.69 -32.29 -7.79
CA ARG A 37 -1.64 -33.12 -8.39
C ARG A 37 -1.11 -32.51 -9.69
N GLU A 38 -1.97 -32.03 -10.56
CA GLU A 38 -1.57 -31.36 -11.80
C GLU A 38 -0.75 -30.10 -11.54
N LEU A 39 -1.17 -29.32 -10.53
CA LEU A 39 -0.39 -28.15 -10.08
C LEU A 39 0.98 -28.55 -9.53
N ALA A 40 1.02 -29.60 -8.70
CA ALA A 40 2.29 -30.11 -8.15
C ALA A 40 3.24 -30.56 -9.26
N ASP A 41 2.76 -31.30 -10.24
CA ASP A 41 3.54 -31.76 -11.39
C ASP A 41 4.07 -30.58 -12.20
N LEU A 42 3.26 -29.57 -12.45
CA LEU A 42 3.66 -28.36 -13.14
C LEU A 42 4.79 -27.64 -12.38
N LEU A 43 4.63 -27.43 -11.08
CA LEU A 43 5.60 -26.72 -10.26
C LEU A 43 6.91 -27.51 -10.07
N ASN A 44 6.84 -28.81 -9.92
CA ASN A 44 8.02 -29.68 -9.80
C ASN A 44 8.87 -29.67 -11.09
N ASN A 45 8.26 -29.56 -12.25
CA ASN A 45 8.95 -29.55 -13.54
C ASN A 45 9.44 -28.16 -13.97
N ALA A 46 8.83 -27.09 -13.50
CA ALA A 46 9.24 -25.72 -13.86
C ALA A 46 10.60 -25.36 -13.23
N LYS A 47 11.44 -24.63 -13.96
CA LYS A 47 12.74 -24.15 -13.47
C LYS A 47 12.65 -22.83 -12.73
N LYS A 48 11.79 -21.92 -13.20
CA LYS A 48 11.62 -20.56 -12.67
C LYS A 48 10.18 -20.34 -12.26
N VAL A 49 9.91 -20.35 -10.97
CA VAL A 49 8.58 -20.11 -10.41
C VAL A 49 8.60 -18.81 -9.62
N THR A 50 7.58 -17.96 -9.81
CA THR A 50 7.32 -16.80 -8.95
C THR A 50 5.95 -16.93 -8.32
N LEU A 51 5.87 -16.69 -7.01
CA LEU A 51 4.61 -16.61 -6.27
C LEU A 51 4.19 -15.14 -6.16
N TYR A 52 2.98 -14.82 -6.61
CA TYR A 52 2.40 -13.48 -6.49
C TYR A 52 1.16 -13.50 -5.61
N CYS A 53 1.25 -12.85 -4.46
CA CYS A 53 0.30 -12.99 -3.37
C CYS A 53 -0.59 -11.75 -3.20
N GLY A 54 -1.88 -11.97 -3.10
CA GLY A 54 -2.86 -10.95 -2.73
C GLY A 54 -3.31 -11.07 -1.28
N ILE A 55 -4.33 -10.29 -0.92
CA ILE A 55 -4.92 -10.32 0.43
C ILE A 55 -5.57 -11.67 0.76
N GLY A 56 -5.96 -12.47 -0.23
CA GLY A 56 -6.52 -13.80 -0.03
C GLY A 56 -5.51 -14.81 0.54
N ALA A 57 -4.21 -14.49 0.53
CA ALA A 57 -3.15 -15.29 1.15
C ALA A 57 -2.86 -14.91 2.62
N LYS A 58 -3.63 -14.01 3.23
CA LYS A 58 -3.37 -13.45 4.58
C LYS A 58 -3.21 -14.50 5.68
N ASP A 59 -4.00 -15.58 5.62
CA ASP A 59 -4.00 -16.62 6.65
C ASP A 59 -3.07 -17.81 6.29
N ALA A 60 -2.27 -17.69 5.21
CA ALA A 60 -1.42 -18.73 4.64
C ALA A 60 0.07 -18.38 4.67
N HIS A 61 0.50 -17.48 5.57
CA HIS A 61 1.88 -16.96 5.58
C HIS A 61 2.93 -18.07 5.75
N SER A 62 2.76 -18.96 6.73
CA SER A 62 3.69 -20.06 7.01
C SER A 62 3.78 -21.05 5.85
N GLU A 63 2.64 -21.41 5.28
CA GLU A 63 2.54 -22.32 4.13
C GLU A 63 3.15 -21.69 2.88
N LEU A 64 2.94 -20.39 2.69
CA LEU A 64 3.54 -19.62 1.60
C LEU A 64 5.07 -19.62 1.69
N VAL A 65 5.63 -19.30 2.86
CA VAL A 65 7.09 -19.27 3.09
C VAL A 65 7.68 -20.69 2.91
N GLN A 66 6.98 -21.72 3.37
CA GLN A 66 7.38 -23.11 3.16
C GLN A 66 7.39 -23.49 1.67
N LEU A 67 6.32 -23.18 0.92
CA LEU A 67 6.26 -23.44 -0.51
C LEU A 67 7.35 -22.69 -1.27
N ALA A 68 7.55 -21.41 -0.96
CA ALA A 68 8.57 -20.56 -1.57
C ALA A 68 9.98 -21.16 -1.35
N LYS A 69 10.25 -21.66 -0.14
CA LYS A 69 11.51 -22.33 0.20
C LYS A 69 11.71 -23.63 -0.60
N LEU A 70 10.68 -24.48 -0.71
CA LEU A 70 10.76 -25.74 -1.47
C LEU A 70 11.03 -25.48 -2.95
N LEU A 71 10.40 -24.47 -3.52
CA LEU A 71 10.51 -24.13 -4.94
C LEU A 71 11.71 -23.22 -5.26
N ASN A 72 12.46 -22.72 -4.26
CA ASN A 72 13.40 -21.61 -4.43
C ASN A 72 12.75 -20.46 -5.22
N ALA A 73 11.48 -20.14 -4.89
CA ALA A 73 10.67 -19.19 -5.62
C ALA A 73 10.70 -17.81 -4.96
N PRO A 74 10.96 -16.73 -5.71
CA PRO A 74 10.72 -15.39 -5.23
C PRO A 74 9.23 -15.14 -4.96
N VAL A 75 8.94 -14.33 -3.94
CA VAL A 75 7.59 -13.95 -3.51
C VAL A 75 7.39 -12.46 -3.73
N ALA A 76 6.53 -12.13 -4.68
CA ALA A 76 6.02 -10.79 -4.89
C ALA A 76 4.59 -10.68 -4.36
N TYR A 77 4.12 -9.46 -4.11
CA TYR A 77 2.78 -9.26 -3.57
C TYR A 77 2.13 -7.97 -4.06
N SER A 78 0.80 -7.95 -3.96
CA SER A 78 0.01 -6.75 -4.18
C SER A 78 0.06 -5.84 -2.95
N PHE A 79 -0.26 -4.56 -3.14
CA PHE A 79 -0.32 -3.60 -2.04
C PHE A 79 -1.19 -4.09 -0.86
N LYS A 80 -2.36 -4.67 -1.15
CA LYS A 80 -3.27 -5.20 -0.12
C LYS A 80 -2.70 -6.41 0.62
N GLY A 81 -1.81 -7.17 -0.02
CA GLY A 81 -1.14 -8.32 0.60
C GLY A 81 0.09 -7.96 1.44
N LYS A 82 0.63 -6.74 1.29
CA LYS A 82 1.92 -6.35 1.87
C LYS A 82 2.06 -6.72 3.35
N MET A 83 1.17 -6.26 4.20
CA MET A 83 1.28 -6.44 5.65
C MET A 83 1.14 -7.90 6.11
N GLU A 84 0.60 -8.76 5.26
CA GLU A 84 0.38 -10.16 5.54
C GLU A 84 1.48 -11.08 4.96
N ILE A 85 2.29 -10.58 4.00
CA ILE A 85 3.22 -11.41 3.22
C ILE A 85 4.68 -11.00 3.42
N GLN A 86 4.95 -9.72 3.68
CA GLN A 86 6.30 -9.17 3.71
C GLN A 86 7.15 -9.69 4.87
N TYR A 87 6.58 -9.75 6.09
CA TYR A 87 7.34 -10.07 7.31
C TYR A 87 7.89 -11.50 7.28
N ASP A 88 9.03 -11.73 7.91
CA ASP A 88 9.67 -13.05 8.07
C ASP A 88 9.70 -13.90 6.78
N ASN A 89 9.84 -13.25 5.62
CA ASN A 89 9.82 -13.88 4.31
C ASN A 89 11.18 -13.71 3.61
N PRO A 90 12.08 -14.71 3.68
CA PRO A 90 13.41 -14.61 3.08
C PRO A 90 13.40 -14.58 1.55
N ASN A 91 12.30 -14.96 0.92
CA ASN A 91 12.13 -15.00 -0.53
C ASN A 91 11.41 -13.75 -1.07
N GLU A 92 11.18 -12.73 -0.22
CA GLU A 92 10.51 -11.50 -0.60
C GLU A 92 11.28 -10.75 -1.70
N VAL A 93 10.57 -10.34 -2.76
CA VAL A 93 11.10 -9.50 -3.85
C VAL A 93 10.32 -8.21 -4.05
N GLY A 94 9.46 -7.88 -3.10
CA GLY A 94 8.74 -6.62 -3.03
C GLY A 94 7.38 -6.62 -3.70
N MET A 95 6.72 -5.48 -3.52
CA MET A 95 5.40 -5.20 -4.04
C MET A 95 5.44 -4.76 -5.50
N THR A 96 4.46 -5.14 -6.32
CA THR A 96 4.27 -4.60 -7.67
C THR A 96 2.86 -4.05 -7.90
N GLY A 97 2.69 -3.33 -8.99
CA GLY A 97 1.50 -2.55 -9.35
C GLY A 97 1.81 -1.06 -9.38
N LEU A 98 0.80 -0.20 -9.52
CA LEU A 98 0.99 1.26 -9.65
C LEU A 98 1.84 1.88 -8.54
N LEU A 99 1.71 1.39 -7.31
CA LEU A 99 2.45 1.88 -6.15
C LEU A 99 3.75 1.10 -5.92
N GLY A 100 3.96 0.04 -6.71
CA GLY A 100 4.98 -0.95 -6.49
C GLY A 100 6.38 -0.57 -6.96
N MET A 101 7.23 -1.57 -6.99
CA MET A 101 8.65 -1.48 -7.28
C MET A 101 9.02 -2.40 -8.45
N PRO A 102 10.11 -2.10 -9.18
CA PRO A 102 10.49 -2.87 -10.37
C PRO A 102 10.86 -4.33 -10.07
N SER A 103 11.43 -4.63 -8.90
CA SER A 103 11.86 -5.99 -8.56
C SER A 103 10.72 -7.01 -8.58
N GLY A 104 9.57 -6.69 -7.96
CA GLY A 104 8.38 -7.54 -8.01
C GLY A 104 7.82 -7.69 -9.43
N TYR A 105 7.84 -6.62 -10.22
CA TYR A 105 7.42 -6.65 -11.62
C TYR A 105 8.30 -7.58 -12.47
N TYR A 106 9.63 -7.41 -12.42
CA TYR A 106 10.54 -8.25 -13.19
C TYR A 106 10.49 -9.71 -12.76
N SER A 107 10.37 -9.97 -11.47
CA SER A 107 10.23 -11.33 -10.97
C SER A 107 9.01 -12.07 -11.56
N MET A 108 7.88 -11.37 -11.74
CA MET A 108 6.71 -11.94 -12.40
C MET A 108 6.96 -12.23 -13.88
N HIS A 109 7.63 -11.34 -14.60
CA HIS A 109 7.86 -11.44 -16.04
C HIS A 109 8.94 -12.43 -16.43
N GLU A 110 9.94 -12.66 -15.59
CA GLU A 110 11.07 -13.55 -15.86
C GLU A 110 10.81 -15.01 -15.41
N ALA A 111 9.68 -15.27 -14.76
CA ALA A 111 9.27 -16.62 -14.37
C ALA A 111 8.79 -17.43 -15.59
N GLU A 112 9.01 -18.75 -15.57
CA GLU A 112 8.32 -19.70 -16.47
C GLU A 112 6.88 -19.91 -16.02
N VAL A 113 6.70 -20.06 -14.71
CA VAL A 113 5.39 -20.25 -14.09
C VAL A 113 5.17 -19.15 -13.05
N LEU A 114 4.09 -18.39 -13.25
CA LEU A 114 3.60 -17.40 -12.30
C LEU A 114 2.37 -17.95 -11.58
N VAL A 115 2.46 -18.08 -10.26
CA VAL A 115 1.35 -18.54 -9.42
C VAL A 115 0.70 -17.34 -8.72
N LEU A 116 -0.54 -17.04 -9.07
CA LEU A 116 -1.35 -16.00 -8.46
C LEU A 116 -2.12 -16.59 -7.27
N LEU A 117 -1.84 -16.15 -6.06
CA LEU A 117 -2.42 -16.65 -4.81
C LEU A 117 -3.34 -15.61 -4.17
N GLY A 118 -4.65 -15.84 -4.24
CA GLY A 118 -5.65 -15.01 -3.58
C GLY A 118 -5.63 -13.53 -4.02
N THR A 119 -5.44 -13.28 -5.30
CA THR A 119 -5.34 -11.94 -5.86
C THR A 119 -6.28 -11.73 -7.05
N ASP A 120 -6.98 -10.60 -7.03
CA ASP A 120 -7.72 -10.04 -8.17
C ASP A 120 -7.00 -8.74 -8.61
N PHE A 121 -5.72 -8.86 -8.93
CA PHE A 121 -4.86 -7.76 -9.28
C PHE A 121 -5.40 -7.01 -10.51
N PRO A 122 -5.77 -5.73 -10.39
CA PRO A 122 -6.60 -5.06 -11.40
C PRO A 122 -5.84 -4.56 -12.64
N TYR A 123 -4.50 -4.59 -12.61
CA TYR A 123 -3.68 -3.96 -13.65
C TYR A 123 -3.21 -4.99 -14.68
N GLU A 124 -4.04 -5.26 -15.68
CA GLU A 124 -3.77 -6.23 -16.76
C GLU A 124 -2.45 -5.93 -17.48
N ALA A 125 -2.13 -4.65 -17.69
CA ALA A 125 -0.88 -4.23 -18.33
C ALA A 125 0.41 -4.62 -17.55
N PHE A 126 0.29 -5.02 -16.28
CA PHE A 126 1.40 -5.51 -15.46
C PHE A 126 1.54 -7.02 -15.49
N MET A 127 0.59 -7.74 -16.13
CA MET A 127 0.67 -9.20 -16.23
C MET A 127 1.55 -9.63 -17.39
N PRO A 128 2.37 -10.69 -17.23
CA PRO A 128 3.14 -11.22 -18.33
C PRO A 128 2.24 -11.93 -19.36
N GLU A 129 2.59 -11.80 -20.65
CA GLU A 129 1.81 -12.38 -21.75
C GLU A 129 2.28 -13.79 -22.14
N SER A 130 3.54 -14.12 -21.92
CA SER A 130 4.19 -15.34 -22.42
C SER A 130 4.39 -16.43 -21.37
N ASN A 131 4.10 -16.15 -20.11
CA ASN A 131 4.32 -17.07 -19.00
C ASN A 131 3.16 -18.03 -18.81
N THR A 132 3.41 -19.21 -18.25
CA THR A 132 2.35 -20.09 -17.72
C THR A 132 1.80 -19.47 -16.45
N ILE A 133 0.54 -19.04 -16.46
CA ILE A 133 -0.10 -18.44 -15.29
C ILE A 133 -1.07 -19.41 -14.67
N VAL A 134 -0.88 -19.67 -13.38
CA VAL A 134 -1.80 -20.42 -12.51
C VAL A 134 -2.46 -19.46 -11.54
N GLN A 135 -3.74 -19.64 -11.27
CA GLN A 135 -4.46 -18.79 -10.31
C GLN A 135 -5.24 -19.63 -9.31
N VAL A 136 -5.03 -19.35 -8.02
CA VAL A 136 -5.81 -19.89 -6.90
C VAL A 136 -6.63 -18.76 -6.29
N ASP A 137 -7.94 -18.88 -6.29
CA ASP A 137 -8.84 -17.91 -5.64
C ASP A 137 -10.10 -18.62 -5.11
N ILE A 138 -10.56 -18.20 -3.93
CA ILE A 138 -11.78 -18.74 -3.32
C ILE A 138 -13.05 -18.36 -4.11
N ASN A 139 -12.98 -17.30 -4.90
CA ASN A 139 -14.08 -16.84 -5.73
C ASN A 139 -13.86 -17.26 -7.20
N PRO A 140 -14.63 -18.26 -7.73
CA PRO A 140 -14.43 -18.75 -9.09
C PRO A 140 -14.62 -17.67 -10.16
N ASN A 141 -15.39 -16.63 -9.90
CA ASN A 141 -15.60 -15.53 -10.85
C ASN A 141 -14.36 -14.62 -11.04
N ARG A 142 -13.30 -14.81 -10.25
CA ARG A 142 -12.03 -14.09 -10.40
C ARG A 142 -11.02 -14.85 -11.23
N LEU A 143 -11.19 -16.15 -11.39
CA LEU A 143 -10.29 -16.99 -12.17
C LEU A 143 -10.28 -16.55 -13.65
N GLY A 144 -9.10 -16.23 -14.17
CA GLY A 144 -8.91 -15.79 -15.54
C GLY A 144 -9.43 -14.39 -15.89
N ARG A 145 -9.94 -13.63 -14.92
CA ARG A 145 -10.54 -12.31 -15.17
C ARG A 145 -9.54 -11.24 -15.60
N ARG A 146 -8.29 -11.34 -15.14
CA ARG A 146 -7.25 -10.32 -15.33
C ARG A 146 -6.04 -10.78 -16.12
N ALA A 147 -5.90 -12.07 -16.32
CA ALA A 147 -4.83 -12.67 -17.10
C ALA A 147 -5.34 -13.91 -17.82
N LYS A 148 -4.71 -14.24 -18.94
CA LYS A 148 -4.95 -15.54 -19.61
C LYS A 148 -4.27 -16.63 -18.79
N ILE A 149 -5.04 -17.33 -17.96
CA ILE A 149 -4.51 -18.41 -17.13
C ILE A 149 -4.54 -19.75 -17.87
N GLN A 150 -3.58 -20.62 -17.60
CA GLN A 150 -3.56 -22.01 -18.07
C GLN A 150 -4.25 -22.95 -17.09
N MET A 151 -4.24 -22.62 -15.79
CA MET A 151 -4.89 -23.41 -14.76
C MET A 151 -5.53 -22.47 -13.72
N GLY A 152 -6.80 -22.69 -13.42
CA GLY A 152 -7.54 -21.97 -12.38
C GLY A 152 -8.08 -22.92 -11.34
N LEU A 153 -7.69 -22.76 -10.08
CA LEU A 153 -8.10 -23.58 -8.96
C LEU A 153 -9.02 -22.78 -8.03
N CYS A 154 -10.24 -23.27 -7.85
CA CYS A 154 -11.18 -22.67 -6.92
C CYS A 154 -10.93 -23.20 -5.50
N GLY A 155 -10.29 -22.38 -4.65
CA GLY A 155 -9.96 -22.79 -3.29
C GLY A 155 -9.45 -21.62 -2.44
N ASP A 156 -9.54 -21.81 -1.13
CA ASP A 156 -8.83 -20.96 -0.16
C ASP A 156 -7.33 -21.21 -0.30
N VAL A 157 -6.53 -20.16 -0.23
CA VAL A 157 -5.08 -20.27 -0.44
C VAL A 157 -4.44 -21.19 0.59
N LYS A 158 -4.76 -21.02 1.88
CA LYS A 158 -4.20 -21.85 2.95
C LYS A 158 -4.57 -23.33 2.75
N ASP A 159 -5.87 -23.61 2.56
CA ASP A 159 -6.36 -24.98 2.39
C ASP A 159 -5.75 -25.65 1.15
N THR A 160 -5.51 -24.86 0.08
CA THR A 160 -4.84 -25.33 -1.13
C THR A 160 -3.37 -25.65 -0.91
N LEU A 161 -2.65 -24.78 -0.20
CA LEU A 161 -1.24 -24.95 0.09
C LEU A 161 -0.99 -26.12 1.06
N ASP A 162 -1.87 -26.33 2.04
CA ASP A 162 -1.79 -27.49 2.96
C ASP A 162 -1.81 -28.83 2.20
N GLU A 163 -2.60 -28.94 1.12
CA GLU A 163 -2.63 -30.16 0.29
C GLU A 163 -1.52 -30.22 -0.77
N LEU A 164 -1.07 -29.06 -1.25
CA LEU A 164 -0.05 -28.96 -2.30
C LEU A 164 1.37 -29.26 -1.78
N ILE A 165 1.74 -28.66 -0.64
CA ILE A 165 3.11 -28.72 -0.09
C ILE A 165 3.66 -30.15 0.03
N PRO A 166 2.88 -31.15 0.51
CA PRO A 166 3.37 -32.53 0.61
C PRO A 166 3.76 -33.17 -0.74
N LEU A 167 3.29 -32.61 -1.85
CA LEU A 167 3.56 -33.13 -3.20
C LEU A 167 4.70 -32.39 -3.90
N ILE A 168 5.23 -31.32 -3.29
CA ILE A 168 6.31 -30.51 -3.87
C ILE A 168 7.68 -31.04 -3.50
N HIS A 169 8.53 -31.20 -4.49
CA HIS A 169 9.93 -31.61 -4.32
C HIS A 169 10.82 -30.38 -4.07
N GLN A 170 11.79 -30.54 -3.16
CA GLN A 170 12.79 -29.49 -2.93
C GLN A 170 13.62 -29.27 -4.19
N LYS A 171 13.66 -28.04 -4.71
CA LYS A 171 14.55 -27.66 -5.81
C LYS A 171 15.96 -27.41 -5.30
N GLU A 172 16.96 -27.87 -6.06
CA GLU A 172 18.37 -27.64 -5.75
C GLU A 172 18.88 -26.30 -6.31
N ASP A 173 18.44 -25.93 -7.52
CA ASP A 173 18.83 -24.69 -8.17
C ASP A 173 18.09 -23.49 -7.58
N ASP A 174 18.84 -22.56 -7.00
CA ASP A 174 18.34 -21.31 -6.41
C ASP A 174 18.80 -20.08 -7.22
N SER A 175 19.39 -20.27 -8.41
CA SER A 175 19.99 -19.19 -9.20
C SER A 175 18.99 -18.09 -9.55
N PHE A 176 17.77 -18.45 -9.92
CA PHE A 176 16.69 -17.50 -10.21
C PHE A 176 16.30 -16.70 -8.97
N LEU A 177 16.12 -17.35 -7.83
CA LEU A 177 15.81 -16.67 -6.56
C LEU A 177 16.90 -15.67 -6.19
N ARG A 178 18.16 -16.07 -6.23
CA ARG A 178 19.30 -15.19 -5.92
C ARG A 178 19.37 -13.96 -6.82
N GLU A 179 19.10 -14.13 -8.11
CA GLU A 179 19.05 -13.02 -9.05
C GLU A 179 17.94 -12.02 -8.68
N GLN A 180 16.73 -12.50 -8.38
CA GLN A 180 15.60 -11.63 -8.02
C GLN A 180 15.82 -10.94 -6.67
N LEU A 181 16.38 -11.64 -5.67
CA LEU A 181 16.75 -11.05 -4.39
C LEU A 181 17.81 -9.95 -4.54
N ALA A 182 18.79 -10.13 -5.42
CA ALA A 182 19.79 -9.09 -5.68
C ALA A 182 19.18 -7.83 -6.31
N LYS A 183 18.22 -7.99 -7.23
CA LYS A 183 17.45 -6.86 -7.78
C LYS A 183 16.64 -6.15 -6.68
N TYR A 184 16.02 -6.91 -5.79
CA TYR A 184 15.24 -6.34 -4.70
C TYR A 184 16.12 -5.62 -3.67
N GLU A 185 17.29 -6.16 -3.31
CA GLU A 185 18.19 -5.47 -2.39
C GLU A 185 18.66 -4.12 -2.94
N LYS A 186 18.94 -4.04 -4.23
CA LYS A 186 19.25 -2.75 -4.89
C LYS A 186 18.09 -1.74 -4.76
N VAL A 187 16.85 -2.19 -4.92
CA VAL A 187 15.66 -1.34 -4.70
C VAL A 187 15.58 -0.87 -3.25
N ARG A 188 15.81 -1.77 -2.29
CA ARG A 188 15.80 -1.43 -0.86
C ARG A 188 16.90 -0.44 -0.48
N GLU A 189 18.10 -0.57 -1.05
CA GLU A 189 19.19 0.39 -0.86
C GLU A 189 18.80 1.78 -1.37
N ASN A 190 18.18 1.86 -2.54
CA ASN A 190 17.69 3.11 -3.09
C ASN A 190 16.62 3.75 -2.20
N LEU A 191 15.64 2.99 -1.72
CA LEU A 191 14.62 3.48 -0.79
C LEU A 191 15.24 3.98 0.53
N ARG A 192 16.17 3.22 1.12
CA ARG A 192 16.89 3.66 2.32
C ARG A 192 17.67 4.95 2.07
N SER A 193 18.35 5.05 0.93
CA SER A 193 19.08 6.26 0.55
C SER A 193 18.14 7.46 0.41
N ALA A 194 17.00 7.30 -0.25
CA ALA A 194 15.99 8.36 -0.37
C ALA A 194 15.47 8.81 1.01
N ALA A 195 15.20 7.87 1.91
CA ALA A 195 14.74 8.14 3.27
C ALA A 195 15.75 8.90 4.15
N THR A 196 17.05 8.90 3.81
CA THR A 196 18.06 9.70 4.52
C THR A 196 18.06 11.17 4.14
N VAL A 197 17.45 11.52 3.00
CA VAL A 197 17.38 12.91 2.52
C VAL A 197 16.27 13.62 3.26
N ARG A 198 16.64 14.50 4.21
CA ARG A 198 15.65 15.17 5.06
C ARG A 198 14.89 16.30 4.37
N GLY A 199 15.52 16.97 3.37
CA GLY A 199 15.00 18.13 2.70
C GLY A 199 15.55 19.44 3.21
N LYS A 200 14.83 20.53 2.97
CA LYS A 200 15.16 21.89 3.42
C LYS A 200 13.92 22.49 4.10
N GLU A 201 14.11 23.63 4.77
CA GLU A 201 13.01 24.38 5.39
C GLU A 201 11.80 24.55 4.44
N GLU A 202 10.59 24.30 4.94
CA GLU A 202 9.30 24.25 4.21
C GLU A 202 9.22 23.26 3.03
N LYS A 203 10.22 22.37 2.89
CA LYS A 203 10.31 21.37 1.81
C LYS A 203 10.92 20.06 2.36
N ILE A 204 10.19 19.40 3.27
CA ILE A 204 10.64 18.15 3.90
C ILE A 204 10.33 16.99 2.95
N GLN A 205 11.30 16.07 2.80
CA GLN A 205 11.10 14.88 1.97
C GLN A 205 10.09 13.94 2.64
N PRO A 206 9.01 13.55 1.92
CA PRO A 206 8.00 12.66 2.48
C PRO A 206 8.53 11.27 2.82
N GLU A 207 9.56 10.80 2.10
CA GLU A 207 10.26 9.54 2.35
C GLU A 207 10.94 9.55 3.73
N TYR A 208 11.56 10.65 4.10
CA TYR A 208 12.13 10.83 5.43
C TYR A 208 11.03 10.85 6.51
N VAL A 209 9.93 11.55 6.28
CA VAL A 209 8.81 11.60 7.22
C VAL A 209 8.28 10.20 7.51
N ILE A 210 7.98 9.44 6.45
CA ILE A 210 7.39 8.11 6.61
C ILE A 210 8.38 7.10 7.21
N SER A 211 9.68 7.23 6.96
CA SER A 211 10.68 6.37 7.60
C SER A 211 10.76 6.63 9.10
N VAL A 212 10.64 7.87 9.56
CA VAL A 212 10.55 8.22 10.98
C VAL A 212 9.25 7.69 11.60
N VAL A 213 8.13 7.77 10.87
CA VAL A 213 6.86 7.17 11.31
C VAL A 213 7.00 5.65 11.49
N ASP A 214 7.63 4.97 10.53
CA ASP A 214 7.86 3.52 10.61
C ASP A 214 8.73 3.14 11.81
N GLU A 215 9.84 3.86 12.03
CA GLU A 215 10.79 3.66 13.14
C GLU A 215 10.13 3.83 14.51
N LEU A 216 9.28 4.85 14.67
CA LEU A 216 8.66 5.19 15.96
C LEU A 216 7.35 4.43 16.25
N SER A 217 6.82 3.70 15.26
CA SER A 217 5.56 2.98 15.42
C SER A 217 5.74 1.64 16.10
N SER A 218 4.77 1.28 16.96
CA SER A 218 4.76 -0.03 17.63
C SER A 218 4.65 -1.20 16.64
N ASP A 219 5.08 -2.38 17.08
CA ASP A 219 5.05 -3.60 16.26
C ASP A 219 3.63 -4.06 15.89
N ASP A 220 2.62 -3.56 16.59
CA ASP A 220 1.21 -3.87 16.36
C ASP A 220 0.40 -2.65 15.88
N ALA A 221 1.05 -1.57 15.47
CA ALA A 221 0.38 -0.36 15.02
C ALA A 221 -0.63 -0.61 13.89
N ILE A 222 -1.71 0.17 13.91
CA ILE A 222 -2.69 0.22 12.81
C ILE A 222 -2.48 1.54 12.08
N PHE A 223 -2.06 1.43 10.82
CA PHE A 223 -1.97 2.56 9.92
C PHE A 223 -3.23 2.71 9.09
N THR A 224 -3.73 3.92 8.97
CA THR A 224 -4.77 4.27 8.02
C THR A 224 -4.21 5.28 7.03
N VAL A 225 -4.42 5.07 5.73
CA VAL A 225 -3.75 5.87 4.70
C VAL A 225 -4.76 6.46 3.73
N ASP A 226 -4.62 7.75 3.46
CA ASP A 226 -5.42 8.45 2.45
C ASP A 226 -5.02 8.04 1.04
N THR A 227 -5.98 8.04 0.14
CA THR A 227 -5.71 7.91 -1.29
C THR A 227 -4.98 9.15 -1.80
N GLY A 228 -3.90 8.93 -2.52
CA GLY A 228 -3.00 9.95 -3.04
C GLY A 228 -1.54 9.61 -2.78
N MET A 229 -0.68 10.63 -2.71
CA MET A 229 0.77 10.43 -2.50
C MET A 229 1.08 9.77 -1.15
N THR A 230 0.31 10.04 -0.10
CA THR A 230 0.46 9.40 1.21
C THR A 230 0.33 7.87 1.16
N CYS A 231 -0.56 7.37 0.29
CA CYS A 231 -0.70 5.93 0.04
C CYS A 231 0.58 5.33 -0.54
N VAL A 232 1.23 6.04 -1.46
CA VAL A 232 2.50 5.60 -2.08
C VAL A 232 3.61 5.52 -1.04
N TRP A 233 3.74 6.55 -0.21
CA TRP A 233 4.75 6.58 0.85
C TRP A 233 4.51 5.46 1.87
N GLY A 234 3.26 5.28 2.34
CA GLY A 234 2.90 4.18 3.23
C GLY A 234 3.17 2.81 2.61
N ALA A 235 2.83 2.62 1.34
CA ALA A 235 3.06 1.38 0.62
C ALA A 235 4.54 1.00 0.51
N ARG A 236 5.43 1.97 0.28
CA ARG A 236 6.85 1.72 0.03
C ARG A 236 7.70 1.63 1.29
N TYR A 237 7.37 2.41 2.32
CA TYR A 237 8.26 2.61 3.47
C TYR A 237 7.80 1.94 4.75
N LEU A 238 6.49 1.80 5.02
CA LEU A 238 6.03 1.08 6.20
C LEU A 238 6.39 -0.40 6.10
N GLN A 239 7.01 -0.95 7.15
CA GLN A 239 7.40 -2.36 7.20
C GLN A 239 6.34 -3.20 7.91
N ALA A 240 6.12 -4.41 7.40
CA ALA A 240 5.26 -5.40 8.05
C ALA A 240 6.01 -6.11 9.20
N THR A 241 5.29 -6.42 10.27
CA THR A 241 5.78 -7.16 11.45
C THR A 241 4.98 -8.43 11.72
N GLY A 242 3.97 -8.72 10.88
CA GLY A 242 2.99 -9.77 11.15
C GLY A 242 1.82 -9.29 12.02
N MET A 243 2.01 -8.24 12.82
CA MET A 243 0.97 -7.67 13.69
C MET A 243 0.47 -6.31 13.21
N ARG A 244 1.29 -5.53 12.52
CA ARG A 244 0.89 -4.24 11.93
C ARG A 244 -0.19 -4.44 10.88
N LYS A 245 -1.13 -3.49 10.83
CA LYS A 245 -2.19 -3.47 9.81
C LYS A 245 -2.17 -2.14 9.06
N MET A 246 -2.53 -2.18 7.79
CA MET A 246 -2.67 -0.98 6.96
C MET A 246 -4.03 -0.98 6.28
N LEU A 247 -4.82 0.05 6.55
CA LEU A 247 -6.18 0.24 6.06
C LEU A 247 -6.23 1.44 5.13
N GLY A 248 -7.09 1.37 4.12
CA GLY A 248 -7.31 2.44 3.17
C GLY A 248 -8.40 2.11 2.16
N SER A 249 -8.77 3.06 1.33
CA SER A 249 -9.77 2.88 0.27
C SER A 249 -9.16 2.23 -0.99
N PHE A 250 -8.54 1.04 -0.83
CA PHE A 250 -7.72 0.42 -1.89
C PHE A 250 -8.52 -0.15 -3.07
N ASN A 251 -9.82 -0.32 -2.94
CA ASN A 251 -10.66 -0.77 -4.04
C ASN A 251 -11.36 0.37 -4.79
N HIS A 252 -11.64 1.47 -4.09
CA HIS A 252 -12.45 2.57 -4.62
C HIS A 252 -11.65 3.87 -4.79
N GLY A 253 -10.54 4.02 -4.06
CA GLY A 253 -9.64 5.17 -4.20
C GLY A 253 -10.23 6.46 -3.62
N SER A 254 -11.07 6.40 -2.56
CA SER A 254 -11.60 7.61 -1.91
C SER A 254 -10.52 8.38 -1.20
N MET A 255 -10.45 9.68 -1.41
CA MET A 255 -9.75 10.60 -0.54
C MET A 255 -10.47 10.71 0.83
N ALA A 256 -9.83 11.31 1.82
CA ALA A 256 -10.37 11.57 3.16
C ALA A 256 -10.72 10.30 3.99
N ASN A 257 -10.26 9.13 3.59
CA ASN A 257 -10.60 7.89 4.26
C ASN A 257 -9.73 7.58 5.50
N ALA A 258 -8.53 8.17 5.61
CA ALA A 258 -7.59 7.84 6.68
C ALA A 258 -8.14 8.16 8.07
N MET A 259 -8.64 9.37 8.28
CA MET A 259 -9.13 9.80 9.59
C MET A 259 -10.39 9.02 10.05
N PRO A 260 -11.47 8.84 9.27
CA PRO A 260 -12.62 8.05 9.70
C PRO A 260 -12.28 6.57 9.92
N GLN A 261 -11.37 6.00 9.12
CA GLN A 261 -10.89 4.64 9.39
C GLN A 261 -10.06 4.54 10.68
N ALA A 262 -9.28 5.57 11.01
CA ALA A 262 -8.55 5.64 12.28
C ALA A 262 -9.51 5.70 13.49
N ILE A 263 -10.60 6.46 13.38
CA ILE A 263 -11.67 6.49 14.38
C ILE A 263 -12.24 5.09 14.59
N GLY A 264 -12.61 4.41 13.50
CA GLY A 264 -13.11 3.04 13.55
C GLY A 264 -12.08 2.05 14.14
N ALA A 265 -10.82 2.16 13.76
CA ALA A 265 -9.74 1.31 14.27
C ALA A 265 -9.49 1.52 15.76
N ALA A 266 -9.46 2.76 16.25
CA ALA A 266 -9.24 3.08 17.65
C ALA A 266 -10.39 2.57 18.55
N LEU A 267 -11.62 2.60 18.04
CA LEU A 267 -12.79 2.05 18.74
C LEU A 267 -12.82 0.51 18.73
N ALA A 268 -12.42 -0.11 17.60
CA ALA A 268 -12.42 -1.57 17.46
C ALA A 268 -11.25 -2.24 18.21
N TYR A 269 -10.13 -1.55 18.38
CA TYR A 269 -8.91 -2.08 18.99
C TYR A 269 -8.39 -1.13 20.09
N PRO A 270 -9.09 -1.01 21.22
CA PRO A 270 -8.65 -0.15 22.32
C PRO A 270 -7.24 -0.54 22.80
N GLY A 271 -6.39 0.45 23.00
CA GLY A 271 -5.01 0.25 23.48
C GLY A 271 -3.97 0.00 22.38
N ARG A 272 -4.37 -0.26 21.12
CA ARG A 272 -3.43 -0.31 20.01
C ARG A 272 -3.10 1.10 19.50
N GLN A 273 -1.85 1.30 19.09
CA GLN A 273 -1.43 2.53 18.44
C GLN A 273 -2.13 2.68 17.08
N VAL A 274 -2.79 3.81 16.86
CA VAL A 274 -3.43 4.14 15.57
C VAL A 274 -2.79 5.39 15.00
N VAL A 275 -2.25 5.27 13.78
CA VAL A 275 -1.59 6.35 13.04
C VAL A 275 -2.31 6.58 11.73
N ALA A 276 -2.87 7.79 11.54
CA ALA A 276 -3.53 8.19 10.31
C ALA A 276 -2.57 9.02 9.44
N LEU A 277 -2.26 8.51 8.26
CA LEU A 277 -1.46 9.21 7.24
C LEU A 277 -2.41 9.95 6.31
N CYS A 278 -2.53 11.25 6.51
CA CYS A 278 -3.46 12.11 5.80
C CYS A 278 -2.73 12.97 4.76
N GLY A 279 -3.29 13.08 3.55
CA GLY A 279 -2.94 14.17 2.66
C GLY A 279 -3.65 15.46 3.10
N ASP A 280 -3.07 16.61 2.81
CA ASP A 280 -3.69 17.91 3.08
C ASP A 280 -5.06 18.06 2.38
N GLY A 281 -5.18 17.58 1.14
CA GLY A 281 -6.45 17.52 0.43
C GLY A 281 -7.46 16.60 1.10
N GLY A 282 -7.02 15.42 1.56
CA GLY A 282 -7.88 14.43 2.21
C GLY A 282 -8.43 14.93 3.55
N ILE A 283 -7.56 15.40 4.45
CA ILE A 283 -7.99 15.87 5.76
C ILE A 283 -8.93 17.07 5.64
N SER A 284 -8.73 17.96 4.64
CA SER A 284 -9.58 19.13 4.41
C SER A 284 -11.02 18.77 4.10
N MET A 285 -11.27 17.62 3.46
CA MET A 285 -12.62 17.17 3.09
C MET A 285 -13.48 16.75 4.29
N LEU A 286 -12.86 16.21 5.35
CA LEU A 286 -13.54 15.70 6.57
C LEU A 286 -13.00 16.33 7.85
N LEU A 287 -12.55 17.59 7.79
CA LEU A 287 -11.93 18.28 8.91
C LEU A 287 -12.83 18.32 10.16
N GLY A 288 -14.16 18.28 9.99
CA GLY A 288 -15.12 18.21 11.09
C GLY A 288 -15.04 16.95 11.95
N ASP A 289 -14.51 15.85 11.42
CA ASP A 289 -14.39 14.58 12.15
C ASP A 289 -13.35 14.63 13.28
N LEU A 290 -12.48 15.67 13.31
CA LEU A 290 -11.63 15.95 14.47
C LEU A 290 -12.46 16.10 15.76
N ALA A 291 -13.68 16.63 15.66
CA ALA A 291 -14.58 16.74 16.82
C ALA A 291 -14.94 15.37 17.41
N THR A 292 -15.11 14.36 16.56
CA THR A 292 -15.37 12.98 17.00
C THR A 292 -14.17 12.40 17.77
N ILE A 293 -12.96 12.62 17.26
CA ILE A 293 -11.71 12.18 17.91
C ILE A 293 -11.60 12.79 19.32
N VAL A 294 -11.87 14.09 19.43
CA VAL A 294 -11.82 14.82 20.70
C VAL A 294 -12.92 14.36 21.65
N GLN A 295 -14.16 14.25 21.17
CA GLN A 295 -15.32 13.85 21.97
C GLN A 295 -15.14 12.48 22.63
N TYR A 296 -14.55 11.53 21.92
CA TYR A 296 -14.33 10.15 22.42
C TYR A 296 -12.91 9.92 22.96
N HIS A 297 -12.08 10.98 23.07
CA HIS A 297 -10.71 10.91 23.57
C HIS A 297 -9.86 9.81 22.90
N LEU A 298 -10.03 9.64 21.58
CA LEU A 298 -9.34 8.59 20.82
C LEU A 298 -7.86 8.93 20.64
N PRO A 299 -6.91 8.07 21.05
CA PRO A 299 -5.46 8.39 21.05
C PRO A 299 -4.83 8.28 19.65
N ILE A 300 -5.49 8.81 18.63
CA ILE A 300 -5.09 8.75 17.24
C ILE A 300 -3.98 9.79 16.97
N LYS A 301 -2.94 9.37 16.24
CA LYS A 301 -1.89 10.26 15.74
C LYS A 301 -2.15 10.56 14.26
N LEU A 302 -2.56 11.79 13.96
CA LEU A 302 -2.82 12.28 12.61
C LEU A 302 -1.55 12.93 12.06
N ILE A 303 -0.95 12.32 11.05
CA ILE A 303 0.24 12.86 10.36
C ILE A 303 -0.19 13.39 9.02
N VAL A 304 -0.15 14.72 8.86
CA VAL A 304 -0.60 15.41 7.65
C VAL A 304 0.63 15.72 6.78
N PHE A 305 0.69 15.09 5.62
CA PHE A 305 1.63 15.41 4.56
C PHE A 305 1.09 16.61 3.77
N ASN A 306 1.54 17.80 4.14
CA ASN A 306 1.06 19.04 3.57
C ASN A 306 2.00 19.52 2.46
N ASN A 307 1.69 19.14 1.23
CA ASN A 307 2.41 19.59 0.04
C ASN A 307 1.73 20.78 -0.67
N ARG A 308 0.63 21.29 -0.12
CA ARG A 308 -0.21 22.36 -0.70
C ARG A 308 -0.70 22.04 -2.13
N SER A 309 -0.90 20.76 -2.43
CA SER A 309 -1.29 20.32 -3.77
C SER A 309 -2.10 19.02 -3.75
N LEU A 310 -3.01 18.88 -4.70
CA LEU A 310 -3.60 17.60 -5.08
C LEU A 310 -2.58 16.83 -5.93
N GLY A 311 -1.50 16.36 -5.29
CA GLY A 311 -0.28 15.88 -5.96
C GLY A 311 -0.49 14.74 -6.95
N MET A 312 -1.38 13.77 -6.66
CA MET A 312 -1.68 12.67 -7.58
C MET A 312 -2.43 13.18 -8.82
N VAL A 313 -3.39 14.10 -8.65
CA VAL A 313 -4.11 14.71 -9.78
C VAL A 313 -3.15 15.51 -10.65
N LYS A 314 -2.25 16.30 -10.02
CA LYS A 314 -1.19 17.02 -10.74
C LYS A 314 -0.33 16.06 -11.57
N LEU A 315 0.14 14.97 -10.98
CA LEU A 315 0.96 13.95 -11.67
C LEU A 315 0.21 13.35 -12.87
N GLU A 316 -1.06 12.99 -12.70
CA GLU A 316 -1.85 12.42 -13.80
C GLU A 316 -2.05 13.40 -14.96
N MET A 317 -2.26 14.68 -14.66
CA MET A 317 -2.30 15.73 -15.69
C MET A 317 -0.95 15.83 -16.42
N GLU A 318 0.15 15.89 -15.69
CA GLU A 318 1.50 16.04 -16.25
C GLU A 318 1.90 14.85 -17.14
N VAL A 319 1.61 13.62 -16.75
CA VAL A 319 1.90 12.43 -17.59
C VAL A 319 0.96 12.31 -18.79
N ALA A 320 -0.20 12.95 -18.74
CA ALA A 320 -1.10 13.08 -19.89
C ALA A 320 -0.72 14.21 -20.86
N GLY A 321 0.37 14.94 -20.60
CA GLY A 321 0.83 16.05 -21.45
C GLY A 321 0.10 17.38 -21.21
N LEU A 322 -0.55 17.52 -20.06
CA LEU A 322 -1.33 18.71 -19.68
C LEU A 322 -0.62 19.42 -18.51
N PRO A 323 -0.38 20.74 -18.61
CA PRO A 323 -0.01 21.53 -17.44
C PRO A 323 -1.07 21.40 -16.35
N ASP A 324 -0.62 21.40 -15.09
CA ASP A 324 -1.53 21.31 -13.95
C ASP A 324 -2.46 22.52 -13.86
N TRP A 325 -3.72 22.25 -13.53
CA TRP A 325 -4.75 23.26 -13.39
C TRP A 325 -5.56 23.04 -12.12
N GLN A 326 -5.67 24.08 -11.28
CA GLN A 326 -6.46 24.08 -10.02
C GLN A 326 -6.06 22.96 -9.03
N THR A 327 -4.80 22.52 -9.06
CA THR A 327 -4.27 21.50 -8.15
C THR A 327 -3.61 22.10 -6.90
N THR A 328 -3.28 23.39 -6.93
CA THR A 328 -2.70 24.11 -5.78
C THR A 328 -3.76 24.40 -4.71
N MET A 329 -3.40 24.16 -3.45
CA MET A 329 -4.27 24.35 -2.30
C MET A 329 -3.81 25.49 -1.39
N LEU A 330 -4.75 26.28 -0.90
CA LEU A 330 -4.58 27.22 0.21
C LEU A 330 -5.10 26.55 1.48
N ASN A 331 -4.20 25.92 2.21
CA ASN A 331 -4.53 25.16 3.41
C ASN A 331 -4.66 26.06 4.63
N PRO A 332 -5.56 25.74 5.59
CA PRO A 332 -5.54 26.34 6.91
C PRO A 332 -4.27 25.90 7.67
N ASP A 333 -3.97 26.56 8.77
CA ASP A 333 -3.02 26.04 9.75
C ASP A 333 -3.68 24.85 10.49
N PHE A 334 -3.45 23.63 10.02
CA PHE A 334 -4.07 22.42 10.58
C PHE A 334 -3.71 22.20 12.06
N ALA A 335 -2.53 22.61 12.50
CA ALA A 335 -2.14 22.48 13.89
C ALA A 335 -2.99 23.43 14.77
N ARG A 336 -3.24 24.68 14.32
CA ARG A 336 -4.13 25.60 15.04
C ARG A 336 -5.59 25.16 15.02
N VAL A 337 -6.03 24.53 13.93
CA VAL A 337 -7.38 23.93 13.89
C VAL A 337 -7.50 22.84 14.96
N ALA A 338 -6.53 21.92 15.03
CA ALA A 338 -6.48 20.88 16.04
C ALA A 338 -6.51 21.44 17.47
N LEU A 339 -5.67 22.45 17.75
CA LEU A 339 -5.65 23.14 19.05
C LEU A 339 -7.00 23.78 19.38
N SER A 340 -7.65 24.42 18.41
CA SER A 340 -8.97 25.06 18.58
C SER A 340 -10.07 24.04 18.87
N MET A 341 -9.91 22.78 18.46
CA MET A 341 -10.82 21.67 18.74
C MET A 341 -10.49 20.94 20.04
N GLY A 342 -9.39 21.29 20.74
CA GLY A 342 -9.02 20.71 22.02
C GLY A 342 -8.11 19.49 21.95
N MET A 343 -7.41 19.28 20.83
CA MET A 343 -6.37 18.26 20.69
C MET A 343 -4.98 18.88 20.48
N ALA A 344 -3.91 18.13 20.74
CA ALA A 344 -2.56 18.61 20.50
C ALA A 344 -2.30 18.85 19.01
N GLY A 345 -1.70 19.99 18.65
CA GLY A 345 -1.39 20.36 17.27
C GLY A 345 0.05 20.86 17.13
N TYR A 346 0.74 20.36 16.10
CA TYR A 346 2.15 20.72 15.83
C TYR A 346 2.33 21.05 14.35
N ASN A 347 3.07 22.13 14.06
CA ASN A 347 3.56 22.45 12.72
C ASN A 347 5.05 22.12 12.63
N VAL A 348 5.43 21.37 11.60
CA VAL A 348 6.82 21.02 11.30
C VAL A 348 7.16 21.56 9.92
N ILE A 349 8.06 22.53 9.88
CA ILE A 349 8.55 23.20 8.67
C ILE A 349 10.05 22.99 8.46
N ASN A 350 10.77 22.58 9.53
CA ASN A 350 12.19 22.28 9.48
C ASN A 350 12.38 20.75 9.54
N PRO A 351 13.16 20.14 8.63
CA PRO A 351 13.39 18.69 8.65
C PRO A 351 14.04 18.18 9.95
N ASP A 352 14.81 18.99 10.66
CA ASP A 352 15.42 18.58 11.93
C ASP A 352 14.40 18.45 13.07
N ASP A 353 13.22 19.05 12.94
CA ASP A 353 12.13 18.96 13.91
C ASP A 353 11.22 17.74 13.69
N VAL A 354 11.35 17.01 12.58
CA VAL A 354 10.48 15.85 12.27
C VAL A 354 10.62 14.77 13.33
N PHE A 355 11.82 14.25 13.53
CA PHE A 355 12.06 13.17 14.49
C PHE A 355 11.65 13.54 15.91
N PRO A 356 12.15 14.66 16.51
CA PRO A 356 11.81 15.00 17.89
C PRO A 356 10.32 15.29 18.09
N THR A 357 9.63 15.88 17.10
CA THR A 357 8.20 16.14 17.18
C THR A 357 7.41 14.84 17.12
N LEU A 358 7.70 13.95 16.17
CA LEU A 358 7.01 12.67 16.05
C LEU A 358 7.28 11.78 17.27
N GLN A 359 8.52 11.72 17.78
CA GLN A 359 8.86 10.99 19.00
C GLN A 359 8.05 11.50 20.20
N LYS A 360 7.95 12.81 20.38
CA LYS A 360 7.13 13.43 21.43
C LYS A 360 5.65 13.04 21.28
N VAL A 361 5.12 13.09 20.05
CA VAL A 361 3.71 12.81 19.76
C VAL A 361 3.38 11.34 19.97
N PHE A 362 4.25 10.42 19.56
CA PHE A 362 4.01 8.98 19.72
C PHE A 362 4.11 8.51 21.17
N ASN A 363 4.92 9.19 21.97
CA ASN A 363 5.06 8.92 23.41
C ASN A 363 3.99 9.63 24.28
N ALA A 364 3.21 10.54 23.71
CA ALA A 364 2.19 11.28 24.44
C ALA A 364 0.86 10.53 24.42
N ASP A 365 0.14 10.62 25.55
CA ASP A 365 -1.25 10.17 25.62
C ASP A 365 -2.18 11.12 24.84
N GLY A 366 -3.31 10.57 24.37
CA GLY A 366 -4.35 11.33 23.71
C GLY A 366 -4.11 11.62 22.23
N PRO A 367 -5.07 12.30 21.59
CA PRO A 367 -5.01 12.61 20.16
C PRO A 367 -4.03 13.74 19.86
N ALA A 368 -3.36 13.64 18.70
CA ALA A 368 -2.48 14.69 18.21
C ALA A 368 -2.52 14.77 16.69
N LEU A 369 -2.37 16.00 16.18
CA LEU A 369 -2.19 16.27 14.76
C LEU A 369 -0.83 16.92 14.53
N VAL A 370 -0.04 16.34 13.62
CA VAL A 370 1.24 16.89 13.17
C VAL A 370 1.12 17.27 11.71
N ASN A 371 1.14 18.57 11.43
CA ASN A 371 1.14 19.13 10.09
C ASN A 371 2.59 19.30 9.62
N ILE A 372 3.02 18.53 8.62
CA ILE A 372 4.40 18.52 8.11
C ILE A 372 4.42 19.07 6.70
N MET A 373 5.19 20.14 6.51
CA MET A 373 5.34 20.76 5.19
C MET A 373 6.26 19.91 4.31
N THR A 374 5.68 19.23 3.35
CA THR A 374 6.40 18.32 2.46
C THR A 374 6.66 18.91 1.08
N TYR A 375 7.59 18.31 0.36
CA TYR A 375 7.93 18.71 -1.01
C TYR A 375 6.71 18.59 -1.93
N PRO A 376 6.29 19.67 -2.65
CA PRO A 376 5.12 19.62 -3.52
C PRO A 376 5.32 18.79 -4.79
N ASN A 377 6.56 18.62 -5.22
CA ASN A 377 6.94 17.92 -6.46
C ASN A 377 7.60 16.55 -6.20
N ALA A 378 7.50 16.02 -4.98
CA ALA A 378 7.92 14.65 -4.69
C ALA A 378 6.91 13.69 -5.34
N LEU A 379 7.32 13.08 -6.45
CA LEU A 379 6.52 12.17 -7.25
C LEU A 379 7.10 10.76 -7.14
N ALA A 380 6.26 9.78 -6.88
CA ALA A 380 6.66 8.39 -6.91
C ALA A 380 6.31 7.78 -8.26
N MET A 381 7.31 7.41 -9.01
CA MET A 381 7.11 6.80 -10.33
C MET A 381 6.66 5.33 -10.20
N PRO A 382 5.73 4.85 -11.05
CA PRO A 382 5.36 3.45 -11.12
C PRO A 382 6.52 2.61 -11.70
N PRO A 383 6.56 1.28 -11.41
CA PRO A 383 7.63 0.39 -11.87
C PRO A 383 7.65 0.19 -13.40
N LYS A 384 6.56 0.47 -14.08
CA LYS A 384 6.41 0.45 -15.52
C LYS A 384 5.88 1.81 -15.97
N ILE A 385 6.63 2.48 -16.83
CA ILE A 385 6.24 3.76 -17.44
C ILE A 385 6.03 3.49 -18.93
N GLU A 386 4.84 3.80 -19.42
CA GLU A 386 4.55 3.71 -20.86
C GLU A 386 5.26 4.83 -21.62
N PHE A 387 5.72 4.56 -22.85
CA PHE A 387 6.36 5.58 -23.69
C PHE A 387 5.47 6.81 -23.92
N SER A 388 4.18 6.63 -24.04
CA SER A 388 3.18 7.70 -24.12
C SER A 388 3.20 8.61 -22.89
N GLN A 389 3.37 8.04 -21.68
CA GLN A 389 3.46 8.79 -20.42
C GLN A 389 4.78 9.59 -20.34
N MET A 390 5.90 8.99 -20.79
CA MET A 390 7.18 9.71 -20.90
C MET A 390 7.09 10.89 -21.88
N LEU A 391 6.45 10.68 -23.01
CA LEU A 391 6.24 11.73 -24.02
C LEU A 391 5.31 12.81 -23.49
N GLY A 392 4.21 12.43 -22.83
CA GLY A 392 3.27 13.38 -22.21
C GLY A 392 3.95 14.23 -21.14
N PHE A 393 4.74 13.61 -20.26
CA PHE A 393 5.51 14.34 -19.24
C PHE A 393 6.52 15.32 -19.87
N ALA A 394 7.26 14.91 -20.90
CA ALA A 394 8.18 15.78 -21.62
C ALA A 394 7.46 16.96 -22.31
N GLN A 395 6.29 16.71 -22.89
CA GLN A 395 5.44 17.77 -23.47
C GLN A 395 4.96 18.77 -22.41
N THR A 396 4.57 18.29 -21.23
CA THR A 396 4.17 19.15 -20.11
C THR A 396 5.34 20.01 -19.64
N MET A 397 6.52 19.41 -19.43
CA MET A 397 7.72 20.18 -19.04
C MET A 397 8.05 21.28 -20.06
N TYR A 398 7.94 20.98 -21.35
CA TYR A 398 8.11 22.00 -22.41
C TYR A 398 7.07 23.11 -22.32
N LYS A 399 5.78 22.79 -22.13
CA LYS A 399 4.70 23.78 -22.00
C LYS A 399 4.91 24.67 -20.77
N LEU A 400 5.23 24.09 -19.62
CA LEU A 400 5.52 24.83 -18.39
C LEU A 400 6.72 25.79 -18.56
N MET A 401 7.75 25.40 -19.31
CA MET A 401 8.87 26.30 -19.66
C MET A 401 8.40 27.47 -20.50
N MET A 402 7.55 27.23 -21.50
CA MET A 402 6.99 28.29 -22.36
C MET A 402 6.06 29.25 -21.60
N GLU A 403 5.42 28.79 -20.53
CA GLU A 403 4.59 29.59 -19.61
C GLU A 403 5.41 30.37 -18.56
N GLY A 404 6.74 30.27 -18.60
CA GLY A 404 7.63 30.97 -17.66
C GLY A 404 7.82 30.24 -16.32
N ARG A 405 7.36 29.01 -16.17
CA ARG A 405 7.46 28.15 -14.96
C ARG A 405 8.76 27.32 -14.92
N SER A 406 9.85 27.84 -15.50
CA SER A 406 11.13 27.12 -15.63
C SER A 406 11.72 26.65 -14.29
N LYS A 407 11.49 27.40 -13.20
CA LYS A 407 11.96 27.02 -11.88
C LYS A 407 11.25 25.76 -11.36
N GLU A 408 9.98 25.62 -11.63
CA GLU A 408 9.19 24.44 -11.27
C GLU A 408 9.64 23.21 -12.08
N VAL A 409 9.90 23.39 -13.37
CA VAL A 409 10.46 22.33 -14.23
C VAL A 409 11.79 21.83 -13.68
N LEU A 410 12.71 22.73 -13.31
CA LEU A 410 13.99 22.36 -12.73
C LEU A 410 13.81 21.65 -11.37
N ASP A 411 12.96 22.15 -10.49
CA ASP A 411 12.64 21.52 -9.20
C ASP A 411 12.04 20.10 -9.42
N THR A 412 11.14 19.94 -10.38
CA THR A 412 10.51 18.65 -10.71
C THR A 412 11.54 17.66 -11.27
N ILE A 413 12.40 18.11 -12.19
CA ILE A 413 13.47 17.28 -12.77
C ILE A 413 14.48 16.87 -11.67
N ASP A 414 14.97 17.81 -10.86
CA ASP A 414 15.98 17.52 -9.83
C ASP A 414 15.45 16.55 -8.76
N THR A 415 14.20 16.74 -8.36
CA THR A 415 13.53 15.86 -7.39
C THR A 415 13.32 14.46 -7.98
N ASN A 416 12.89 14.36 -9.24
CA ASN A 416 12.53 13.09 -9.86
C ASN A 416 13.70 12.36 -10.52
N LEU A 417 14.80 13.03 -10.89
CA LEU A 417 16.02 12.37 -11.34
C LEU A 417 16.61 11.42 -10.29
N LYS A 418 16.40 11.71 -9.01
CA LYS A 418 16.77 10.79 -7.92
C LYS A 418 15.88 9.55 -7.92
N HIS A 419 14.60 9.71 -8.16
CA HIS A 419 13.62 8.60 -8.25
C HIS A 419 13.75 7.80 -9.55
N TRP A 420 14.20 8.42 -10.66
CA TRP A 420 14.51 7.70 -11.90
C TRP A 420 15.62 6.64 -11.73
N LYS A 421 16.60 6.92 -10.89
CA LYS A 421 17.64 5.94 -10.54
C LYS A 421 17.10 4.77 -9.70
N GLU A 422 15.90 4.90 -9.14
CA GLU A 422 15.22 3.85 -8.38
C GLU A 422 14.44 2.88 -9.30
N VAL A 423 14.09 3.33 -10.51
CA VAL A 423 13.26 2.57 -11.46
C VAL A 423 14.10 1.92 -12.57
N PHE A 424 15.28 2.45 -12.87
CA PHE A 424 16.23 1.95 -13.87
C PHE A 424 17.60 1.65 -13.23
#